data_ea801f58310b6378a03bab9ec77d41f9
#
_entry.id   ea801f58310b6378a03bab9ec77d41f9
#
_cell.length_a   1.000
_cell.length_b   1.000
_cell.length_c   1.000
_cell.angle_alpha   90.00
_cell.angle_beta   90.00
_cell.angle_gamma   90.00
#
_symmetry.space_group_name_H-M   'P 1'
#
loop_
_entity.id
_entity.type
_entity.pdbx_description
1 polymer ?
#
loop_
_entity_poly.entity_id
_entity_poly.type
_entity_poly.pdbx_seq_one_letter_code
_entity_poly.pdbx_strand_id
1 'polypeptide(L)'
;KRRMELRGEISNIFVYDDFAHHPTAVLNTLKTARSLHSENRLIAAFEPRSNTSVQNMMQTELEEALSLADRVLLSKPHRMNSIPESKRLNTKALTENLAKQGIPASAHDNPDDILKTLKEECRSGDTVMLMSNGAFGNLHQRLLESLNQGGKNTATLHSSS
;
A
#
# COMPACT_ATOMS: atom_id res chain seq x y z
N LYS A 1 -10.67 -0.74 -14.87
CA LYS A 1 -9.63 0.25 -14.98
C LYS A 1 -9.14 0.62 -13.60
N ARG A 2 -8.00 0.18 -13.22
CA ARG A 2 -7.42 0.39 -11.91
C ARG A 2 -8.39 0.00 -10.76
N ARG A 3 -9.21 -1.02 -10.97
CA ARG A 3 -9.98 -1.62 -9.88
C ARG A 3 -9.47 -3.04 -9.70
N MET A 4 -8.69 -3.28 -8.65
CA MET A 4 -8.05 -4.56 -8.41
C MET A 4 -7.31 -5.04 -9.67
N GLU A 5 -6.56 -4.16 -10.30
CA GLU A 5 -5.85 -4.52 -11.52
C GLU A 5 -4.54 -5.23 -11.16
N LEU A 6 -4.44 -6.51 -11.51
CA LEU A 6 -3.22 -7.27 -11.29
C LEU A 6 -2.16 -6.78 -12.27
N ARG A 7 -1.11 -6.16 -11.76
CA ARG A 7 -0.03 -5.65 -12.58
C ARG A 7 1.05 -6.68 -12.84
N GLY A 8 1.19 -7.65 -11.95
CA GLY A 8 2.13 -8.74 -12.16
C GLY A 8 2.26 -9.64 -10.96
N GLU A 9 2.87 -10.79 -11.21
CA GLU A 9 3.23 -11.75 -10.18
C GLU A 9 4.67 -12.17 -10.43
N ILE A 10 5.54 -11.93 -9.46
CA ILE A 10 6.95 -12.30 -9.54
C ILE A 10 7.36 -12.93 -8.21
N SER A 11 7.97 -14.11 -8.28
CA SER A 11 8.43 -14.84 -7.10
C SER A 11 7.32 -15.08 -6.07
N ASN A 12 6.11 -15.36 -6.56
CA ASN A 12 4.91 -15.57 -5.75
C ASN A 12 4.54 -14.32 -4.94
N ILE A 13 4.86 -13.13 -5.47
CA ILE A 13 4.42 -11.84 -4.92
C ILE A 13 3.46 -11.24 -5.95
N PHE A 14 2.23 -10.96 -5.51
CA PHE A 14 1.19 -10.39 -6.39
C PHE A 14 1.12 -8.89 -6.18
N VAL A 15 1.19 -8.12 -7.26
CA VAL A 15 1.16 -6.66 -7.19
C VAL A 15 -0.07 -6.15 -7.90
N TYR A 16 -0.97 -5.54 -7.13
CA TYR A 16 -2.22 -4.95 -7.62
C TYR A 16 -2.17 -3.43 -7.56
N ASP A 17 -2.89 -2.82 -8.47
CA ASP A 17 -3.09 -1.37 -8.53
C ASP A 17 -4.59 -1.10 -8.47
N ASP A 18 -5.01 -0.13 -7.64
CA ASP A 18 -6.42 0.16 -7.45
C ASP A 18 -6.63 1.65 -7.25
N PHE A 19 -7.73 2.16 -7.79
CA PHE A 19 -8.09 3.58 -7.73
C PHE A 19 -8.77 3.98 -6.41
N ALA A 20 -8.88 3.07 -5.45
CA ALA A 20 -9.55 3.35 -4.19
C ALA A 20 -8.94 4.55 -3.48
N HIS A 21 -9.79 5.47 -3.03
CA HIS A 21 -9.37 6.67 -2.32
C HIS A 21 -10.35 7.10 -1.22
N HIS A 22 -11.52 6.50 -1.15
CA HIS A 22 -12.46 6.68 -0.05
C HIS A 22 -12.45 5.45 0.87
N PRO A 23 -12.76 5.61 2.16
CA PRO A 23 -12.74 4.48 3.08
C PRO A 23 -13.58 3.29 2.63
N THR A 24 -14.77 3.52 2.08
CA THR A 24 -15.63 2.42 1.60
C THR A 24 -14.97 1.67 0.46
N ALA A 25 -14.36 2.39 -0.50
CA ALA A 25 -13.66 1.76 -1.62
C ALA A 25 -12.43 0.99 -1.13
N VAL A 26 -11.66 1.56 -0.20
CA VAL A 26 -10.50 0.90 0.40
C VAL A 26 -10.95 -0.38 1.11
N LEU A 27 -12.01 -0.31 1.89
CA LEU A 27 -12.56 -1.48 2.58
C LEU A 27 -12.93 -2.59 1.60
N ASN A 28 -13.67 -2.25 0.55
CA ASN A 28 -14.10 -3.24 -0.44
C ASN A 28 -12.93 -3.85 -1.20
N THR A 29 -11.95 -3.04 -1.57
CA THR A 29 -10.74 -3.51 -2.24
C THR A 29 -9.97 -4.49 -1.36
N LEU A 30 -9.78 -4.17 -0.09
CA LEU A 30 -9.04 -5.04 0.82
C LEU A 30 -9.82 -6.31 1.16
N LYS A 31 -11.14 -6.23 1.27
CA LYS A 31 -11.98 -7.43 1.44
C LYS A 31 -11.82 -8.38 0.24
N THR A 32 -11.86 -7.83 -0.96
CA THR A 32 -11.70 -8.62 -2.19
C THR A 32 -10.30 -9.25 -2.25
N ALA A 33 -9.27 -8.49 -1.95
CA ALA A 33 -7.90 -9.00 -1.92
C ALA A 33 -7.75 -10.13 -0.92
N ARG A 34 -8.31 -9.97 0.28
CA ARG A 34 -8.28 -11.00 1.31
C ARG A 34 -9.01 -12.26 0.87
N SER A 35 -10.13 -12.12 0.16
CA SER A 35 -10.90 -13.25 -0.36
C SER A 35 -10.14 -14.01 -1.44
N LEU A 36 -9.50 -13.27 -2.36
CA LEU A 36 -8.77 -13.89 -3.47
C LEU A 36 -7.46 -14.55 -3.03
N HIS A 37 -6.81 -14.00 -2.00
CA HIS A 37 -5.51 -14.45 -1.52
C HIS A 37 -5.54 -14.67 -0.01
N SER A 38 -6.44 -15.53 0.44
CA SER A 38 -6.72 -15.72 1.87
C SER A 38 -5.51 -16.23 2.66
N GLU A 39 -4.58 -16.91 2.02
CA GLU A 39 -3.39 -17.44 2.67
C GLU A 39 -2.20 -16.49 2.63
N ASN A 40 -2.30 -15.42 1.86
CA ASN A 40 -1.19 -14.49 1.67
C ASN A 40 -1.18 -13.39 2.74
N ARG A 41 0.03 -12.89 3.01
CA ARG A 41 0.14 -11.65 3.78
C ARG A 41 -0.30 -10.50 2.87
N LEU A 42 -1.22 -9.67 3.36
CA LEU A 42 -1.76 -8.55 2.60
C LEU A 42 -1.09 -7.26 3.04
N ILE A 43 -0.36 -6.63 2.12
CA ILE A 43 0.30 -5.34 2.33
C ILE A 43 -0.50 -4.28 1.61
N ALA A 44 -1.02 -3.30 2.34
CA ALA A 44 -1.76 -2.18 1.77
C ALA A 44 -0.89 -0.93 1.78
N ALA A 45 -0.67 -0.35 0.60
CA ALA A 45 -0.03 0.96 0.47
C ALA A 45 -1.08 1.94 -0.02
N PHE A 46 -1.25 3.04 0.70
CA PHE A 46 -2.31 4.00 0.42
C PHE A 46 -1.76 5.42 0.33
N GLU A 47 -2.16 6.12 -0.72
CA GLU A 47 -1.81 7.52 -0.93
C GLU A 47 -3.07 8.38 -0.88
N PRO A 48 -3.30 9.14 0.21
CA PRO A 48 -4.41 10.09 0.26
C PRO A 48 -4.16 11.26 -0.69
N ARG A 49 -4.98 11.40 -1.72
CA ARG A 49 -4.84 12.50 -2.70
C ARG A 49 -6.11 13.30 -2.89
N SER A 50 -7.28 12.69 -2.66
CA SER A 50 -8.55 13.39 -2.81
C SER A 50 -8.74 14.41 -1.69
N ASN A 51 -9.57 15.43 -1.92
CA ASN A 51 -9.89 16.42 -0.89
C ASN A 51 -10.45 15.75 0.36
N THR A 52 -11.21 14.68 0.21
CA THR A 52 -11.80 13.95 1.32
C THR A 52 -10.75 13.15 2.09
N SER A 53 -9.89 12.41 1.39
CA SER A 53 -8.95 11.50 2.05
C SER A 53 -7.77 12.20 2.73
N VAL A 54 -7.51 13.48 2.40
CA VAL A 54 -6.45 14.23 3.09
C VAL A 54 -6.94 14.93 4.35
N GLN A 55 -8.25 14.87 4.62
CA GLN A 55 -8.87 15.50 5.80
C GLN A 55 -9.18 14.46 6.86
N ASN A 56 -9.28 14.92 8.11
CA ASN A 56 -9.49 14.02 9.24
C ASN A 56 -10.94 13.58 9.45
N MET A 57 -11.89 14.11 8.68
CA MET A 57 -13.29 13.79 8.85
C MET A 57 -13.61 12.31 8.59
N MET A 58 -12.76 11.61 7.85
CA MET A 58 -12.92 10.18 7.59
C MET A 58 -11.80 9.34 8.17
N GLN A 59 -11.08 9.88 9.16
CA GLN A 59 -9.92 9.22 9.73
C GLN A 59 -10.26 7.86 10.35
N THR A 60 -11.34 7.80 11.14
CA THR A 60 -11.76 6.56 11.81
C THR A 60 -12.14 5.49 10.79
N GLU A 61 -12.93 5.86 9.79
CA GLU A 61 -13.37 4.93 8.75
C GLU A 61 -12.20 4.42 7.92
N LEU A 62 -11.24 5.31 7.62
CA LEU A 62 -10.06 4.92 6.88
C LEU A 62 -9.20 3.95 7.69
N GLU A 63 -9.03 4.22 8.98
CA GLU A 63 -8.31 3.33 9.87
C GLU A 63 -8.97 1.94 9.92
N GLU A 64 -10.28 1.89 10.07
CA GLU A 64 -11.03 0.63 10.07
C GLU A 64 -10.84 -0.15 8.76
N ALA A 65 -10.91 0.56 7.63
CA ALA A 65 -10.72 -0.07 6.32
C ALA A 65 -9.32 -0.66 6.20
N LEU A 66 -8.29 0.10 6.56
CA LEU A 66 -6.91 -0.34 6.46
C LEU A 66 -6.58 -1.46 7.44
N SER A 67 -7.35 -1.61 8.51
CA SER A 67 -7.13 -2.68 9.49
C SER A 67 -7.35 -4.09 8.94
N LEU A 68 -7.89 -4.20 7.73
CA LEU A 68 -8.01 -5.49 7.05
C LEU A 68 -6.68 -6.01 6.51
N ALA A 69 -5.67 -5.16 6.41
CA ALA A 69 -4.36 -5.56 5.94
C ALA A 69 -3.49 -6.09 7.08
N ASP A 70 -2.44 -6.82 6.72
CA ASP A 70 -1.44 -7.31 7.69
C ASP A 70 -0.29 -6.32 7.87
N ARG A 71 -0.08 -5.46 6.89
CA ARG A 71 0.95 -4.41 6.90
C ARG A 71 0.40 -3.20 6.17
N VAL A 72 0.59 -2.00 6.71
CA VAL A 72 0.09 -0.77 6.09
C VAL A 72 1.23 0.22 5.88
N LEU A 73 1.37 0.70 4.65
CA LEU A 73 2.32 1.75 4.28
C LEU A 73 1.50 2.95 3.81
N LEU A 74 1.57 4.03 4.58
CA LEU A 74 0.75 5.20 4.33
C LEU A 74 1.63 6.33 3.83
N SER A 75 1.34 6.83 2.63
CA SER A 75 2.02 8.02 2.14
C SER A 75 1.40 9.26 2.79
N LYS A 76 2.23 10.23 3.14
CA LYS A 76 1.70 11.50 3.67
C LYS A 76 0.78 12.14 2.63
N PRO A 77 -0.31 12.78 3.08
CA PRO A 77 -1.28 13.36 2.16
C PRO A 77 -0.70 14.45 1.28
N HIS A 78 -1.16 14.50 0.05
CA HIS A 78 -0.91 15.64 -0.85
C HIS A 78 -1.74 16.84 -0.39
N ARG A 79 -1.30 18.04 -0.74
CA ARG A 79 -2.03 19.28 -0.52
C ARG A 79 -2.28 19.62 0.96
N MET A 80 -1.44 19.14 1.86
CA MET A 80 -1.60 19.46 3.28
C MET A 80 -1.59 20.96 3.52
N ASN A 81 -0.81 21.72 2.75
CA ASN A 81 -0.69 23.16 2.94
C ASN A 81 -1.98 23.94 2.67
N SER A 82 -2.89 23.36 1.88
CA SER A 82 -4.19 24.01 1.56
C SER A 82 -5.27 23.68 2.58
N ILE A 83 -4.97 22.87 3.59
CA ILE A 83 -5.92 22.40 4.58
C ILE A 83 -5.48 22.87 5.98
N PRO A 84 -6.36 23.50 6.78
CA PRO A 84 -6.00 23.85 8.14
C PRO A 84 -5.47 22.67 8.92
N GLU A 85 -4.43 22.88 9.70
CA GLU A 85 -3.76 21.80 10.43
C GLU A 85 -4.73 20.96 11.27
N SER A 86 -5.72 21.62 11.92
CA SER A 86 -6.71 20.93 12.74
C SER A 86 -7.64 20.02 11.95
N LYS A 87 -7.68 20.17 10.61
CA LYS A 87 -8.55 19.38 9.73
C LYS A 87 -7.80 18.40 8.87
N ARG A 88 -6.49 18.31 9.02
CA ARG A 88 -5.66 17.39 8.23
C ARG A 88 -5.80 15.97 8.76
N LEU A 89 -5.72 15.00 7.86
CA LEU A 89 -5.58 13.60 8.24
C LEU A 89 -4.33 13.46 9.10
N ASN A 90 -4.48 12.84 10.26
CA ASN A 90 -3.35 12.61 11.16
C ASN A 90 -2.75 11.23 10.89
N THR A 91 -1.73 11.20 10.03
CA THR A 91 -1.10 9.95 9.62
C THR A 91 -0.36 9.26 10.78
N LYS A 92 0.21 10.04 11.69
CA LYS A 92 0.88 9.47 12.85
C LYS A 92 -0.10 8.75 13.77
N ALA A 93 -1.21 9.39 14.09
CA ALA A 93 -2.24 8.78 14.93
C ALA A 93 -2.80 7.51 14.26
N LEU A 94 -3.04 7.57 12.96
CA LEU A 94 -3.59 6.44 12.22
C LEU A 94 -2.65 5.24 12.28
N THR A 95 -1.36 5.44 12.00
CA THR A 95 -0.39 4.35 12.03
C THR A 95 -0.18 3.82 13.45
N GLU A 96 -0.18 4.69 14.46
CA GLU A 96 -0.05 4.27 15.85
C GLU A 96 -1.26 3.43 16.28
N ASN A 97 -2.47 3.82 15.88
CA ASN A 97 -3.67 3.06 16.23
C ASN A 97 -3.69 1.69 15.55
N LEU A 98 -3.23 1.60 14.32
CA LEU A 98 -3.10 0.30 13.64
C LEU A 98 -2.08 -0.58 14.35
N ALA A 99 -0.96 -0.01 14.77
CA ALA A 99 0.07 -0.75 15.49
C ALA A 99 -0.48 -1.32 16.81
N LYS A 100 -1.32 -0.56 17.50
CA LYS A 100 -1.97 -1.02 18.73
C LYS A 100 -2.89 -2.21 18.49
N GLN A 101 -3.42 -2.36 17.28
CA GLN A 101 -4.22 -3.51 16.88
C GLN A 101 -3.39 -4.70 16.41
N GLY A 102 -2.07 -4.59 16.47
CA GLY A 102 -1.16 -5.63 16.01
C GLY A 102 -0.87 -5.57 14.52
N ILE A 103 -1.17 -4.45 13.86
CA ILE A 103 -0.92 -4.28 12.43
C ILE A 103 0.25 -3.31 12.26
N PRO A 104 1.44 -3.82 11.87
CA PRO A 104 2.57 -2.93 11.61
C PRO A 104 2.21 -1.90 10.54
N ALA A 105 2.37 -0.63 10.87
CA ALA A 105 2.00 0.46 9.98
C ALA A 105 3.04 1.56 10.08
N SER A 106 3.34 2.19 8.94
CA SER A 106 4.32 3.28 8.89
C SER A 106 3.86 4.37 7.92
N ALA A 107 4.21 5.60 8.26
CA ALA A 107 3.95 6.76 7.41
C ALA A 107 5.24 7.13 6.67
N HIS A 108 5.09 7.46 5.40
CA HIS A 108 6.21 7.73 4.50
C HIS A 108 6.04 9.10 3.86
N ASP A 109 7.14 9.79 3.62
CA ASP A 109 7.11 11.14 3.06
C ASP A 109 6.71 11.15 1.57
N ASN A 110 7.03 10.08 0.86
CA ASN A 110 6.81 10.02 -0.59
C ASN A 110 6.80 8.56 -1.07
N PRO A 111 6.37 8.32 -2.34
CA PRO A 111 6.35 6.97 -2.89
C PRO A 111 7.72 6.29 -2.97
N ASP A 112 8.80 7.04 -3.14
CA ASP A 112 10.15 6.45 -3.19
C ASP A 112 10.48 5.74 -1.89
N ASP A 113 10.09 6.32 -0.77
CA ASP A 113 10.31 5.72 0.55
C ASP A 113 9.46 4.46 0.73
N ILE A 114 8.24 4.46 0.22
CA ILE A 114 7.39 3.26 0.22
C ILE A 114 8.03 2.16 -0.63
N LEU A 115 8.55 2.51 -1.80
CA LEU A 115 9.22 1.52 -2.66
C LEU A 115 10.39 0.88 -1.95
N LYS A 116 11.21 1.67 -1.27
CA LYS A 116 12.35 1.16 -0.51
C LYS A 116 11.89 0.12 0.52
N THR A 117 10.85 0.43 1.28
CA THR A 117 10.31 -0.48 2.29
C THR A 117 9.77 -1.75 1.65
N LEU A 118 9.03 -1.64 0.54
CA LEU A 118 8.50 -2.80 -0.16
C LEU A 118 9.62 -3.71 -0.67
N LYS A 119 10.68 -3.12 -1.22
CA LYS A 119 11.83 -3.89 -1.70
C LYS A 119 12.52 -4.66 -0.57
N GLU A 120 12.55 -4.09 0.62
CA GLU A 120 13.18 -4.72 1.78
C GLU A 120 12.30 -5.78 2.42
N GLU A 121 10.98 -5.59 2.41
CA GLU A 121 10.07 -6.43 3.18
C GLU A 121 9.32 -7.50 2.38
N CYS A 122 9.07 -7.27 1.09
CA CYS A 122 8.29 -8.21 0.29
C CYS A 122 8.97 -9.57 0.18
N ARG A 123 8.17 -10.60 0.34
CA ARG A 123 8.63 -11.99 0.24
C ARG A 123 7.55 -12.85 -0.39
N SER A 124 7.96 -14.04 -0.83
CA SER A 124 7.03 -15.02 -1.40
C SER A 124 5.81 -15.20 -0.50
N GLY A 125 4.62 -15.17 -1.10
CA GLY A 125 3.36 -15.27 -0.37
C GLY A 125 2.75 -13.92 -0.02
N ASP A 126 3.31 -12.82 -0.53
CA ASP A 126 2.74 -11.49 -0.29
C ASP A 126 1.82 -11.05 -1.41
N THR A 127 0.76 -10.37 -1.04
CA THR A 127 -0.11 -9.62 -1.95
C THR A 127 0.05 -8.15 -1.61
N VAL A 128 0.49 -7.36 -2.58
CA VAL A 128 0.68 -5.91 -2.42
C VAL A 128 -0.45 -5.19 -3.13
N MET A 129 -1.21 -4.39 -2.37
CA MET A 129 -2.30 -3.59 -2.90
C MET A 129 -1.91 -2.13 -2.86
N LEU A 130 -1.67 -1.53 -4.03
CA LEU A 130 -1.29 -0.13 -4.17
C LEU A 130 -2.55 0.68 -4.47
N MET A 131 -2.95 1.55 -3.56
CA MET A 131 -4.20 2.31 -3.67
C MET A 131 -3.94 3.81 -3.73
N SER A 132 -4.40 4.42 -4.81
CA SER A 132 -4.28 5.87 -5.01
C SER A 132 -5.19 6.28 -6.17
N ASN A 133 -5.74 7.49 -6.10
CA ASN A 133 -6.46 8.05 -7.25
C ASN A 133 -5.53 8.85 -8.17
N GLY A 134 -4.22 8.73 -7.99
CA GLY A 134 -3.21 9.32 -8.85
C GLY A 134 -2.23 8.28 -9.34
N ALA A 135 -1.06 8.72 -9.79
CA ALA A 135 -0.03 7.83 -10.34
C ALA A 135 0.73 7.04 -9.26
N PHE A 136 0.69 7.50 -8.04
CA PHE A 136 1.40 6.88 -6.90
C PHE A 136 2.88 6.62 -7.21
N GLY A 137 3.55 7.58 -7.86
CA GLY A 137 4.96 7.45 -8.18
C GLY A 137 5.31 6.27 -9.07
N ASN A 138 4.33 5.73 -9.80
CA ASN A 138 4.53 4.56 -10.66
C ASN A 138 5.06 3.35 -9.88
N LEU A 139 4.60 3.18 -8.64
CA LEU A 139 5.11 2.15 -7.72
C LEU A 139 4.98 0.74 -8.27
N HIS A 140 3.85 0.42 -8.92
CA HIS A 140 3.63 -0.94 -9.40
C HIS A 140 4.70 -1.38 -10.38
N GLN A 141 5.03 -0.53 -11.36
CA GLN A 141 6.05 -0.84 -12.35
C GLN A 141 7.44 -0.93 -11.71
N ARG A 142 7.76 0.04 -10.86
CA ARG A 142 9.08 0.11 -10.22
C ARG A 142 9.30 -1.07 -9.28
N LEU A 143 8.28 -1.49 -8.56
CA LEU A 143 8.36 -2.65 -7.67
C LEU A 143 8.56 -3.93 -8.48
N LEU A 144 7.76 -4.12 -9.54
CA LEU A 144 7.88 -5.32 -10.38
C LEU A 144 9.25 -5.41 -11.04
N GLU A 145 9.79 -4.30 -11.53
CA GLU A 145 11.14 -4.27 -12.09
C GLU A 145 12.17 -4.69 -11.05
N SER A 146 12.05 -4.18 -9.84
CA SER A 146 12.96 -4.50 -8.75
C SER A 146 12.89 -5.99 -8.36
N LEU A 147 11.70 -6.54 -8.26
CA LEU A 147 11.50 -7.95 -7.94
C LEU A 147 12.04 -8.85 -9.05
N ASN A 148 11.85 -8.47 -10.30
CA ASN A 148 12.35 -9.21 -11.44
C ASN A 148 13.89 -9.24 -11.48
N GLN A 149 14.55 -8.12 -11.18
CA GLN A 149 16.00 -8.04 -11.10
C GLN A 149 16.54 -8.94 -9.99
N GLY A 150 15.88 -8.93 -8.82
CA GLY A 150 16.24 -9.82 -7.71
C GLY A 150 16.12 -11.29 -8.10
N GLY A 151 15.04 -11.66 -8.80
CA GLY A 151 14.83 -13.02 -9.29
C GLY A 151 15.90 -13.45 -10.30
N LYS A 152 16.27 -12.56 -11.21
CA LYS A 152 17.35 -12.82 -12.17
C LYS A 152 18.69 -13.02 -11.48
N ASN A 153 19.00 -12.18 -10.50
CA ASN A 153 20.25 -12.30 -9.73
C ASN A 153 20.28 -13.64 -8.98
N THR A 154 19.17 -14.04 -8.38
CA THR A 154 19.06 -15.32 -7.70
C THR A 154 19.25 -16.48 -8.68
N ALA A 155 18.63 -16.41 -9.86
CA ALA A 155 18.77 -17.43 -10.88
C ALA A 155 20.20 -17.54 -11.39
N THR A 156 20.89 -16.40 -11.55
CA THR A 156 22.29 -16.37 -11.96
C THR A 156 23.20 -17.05 -10.94
N LEU A 157 22.97 -16.78 -9.66
CA LEU A 157 23.72 -17.42 -8.57
C LEU A 157 23.52 -18.92 -8.55
N HIS A 158 22.30 -19.40 -8.76
CA HIS A 158 22.00 -20.82 -8.82
C HIS A 158 22.63 -21.50 -10.04
N SER A 159 22.67 -20.82 -11.18
CA SER A 159 23.22 -21.39 -12.39
C SER A 159 24.75 -21.48 -12.36
N SER A 160 25.41 -20.71 -11.50
CA SER A 160 26.88 -20.72 -11.37
C SER A 160 27.34 -21.77 -10.37
N SER A 161 26.46 -22.42 -9.67
CA SER A 161 26.79 -23.46 -8.71
C SER A 161 26.57 -24.86 -9.31
#